data_eb037089686d4862b03fdc3426b9c777
#
_entry.id   eb037089686d4862b03fdc3426b9c777
#
_cell.length_a   1.000
_cell.length_b   1.000
_cell.length_c   1.000
_cell.angle_alpha   90.00
_cell.angle_beta   90.00
_cell.angle_gamma   90.00
#
_symmetry.space_group_name_H-M   'P 1'
#
loop_
_entity.id
_entity.type
_entity.pdbx_description
1 polymer ?
#
loop_
_entity_poly.entity_id
_entity_poly.type
_entity_poly.pdbx_seq_one_letter_code
_entity_poly.pdbx_strand_id
1 'polypeptide(L)'
;MPDFYVYLISTLPMLYFEGKPPFSFDVFLNKCSEFIPQKDLEVLKGLGRDDMQIKKNHTIRKFSEFDTLLRNELVFLRAARKKILPEKYIRAIASYPGLSIHHIAQSAHRNPNPLEAEKILDLARWDFLDELAMGHYFDLDFLIVYGLKLLILQRWVRIDQADKEALIEKLTGVR
;
A
#
# COMPACT_ATOMS: atom_id res chain seq x y z
N MET A 1 -28.19 -5.04 3.01
CA MET A 1 -27.35 -6.22 3.28
C MET A 1 -25.99 -5.96 2.67
N PRO A 2 -24.89 -6.37 3.28
CA PRO A 2 -23.60 -6.33 2.59
C PRO A 2 -23.68 -7.25 1.36
N ASP A 3 -23.27 -6.73 0.21
CA ASP A 3 -23.21 -7.51 -1.02
C ASP A 3 -22.01 -8.45 -0.92
N PHE A 4 -22.24 -9.75 -1.05
CA PHE A 4 -21.17 -10.75 -1.00
C PHE A 4 -20.74 -11.11 -2.43
N TYR A 5 -19.43 -11.01 -2.69
CA TYR A 5 -18.82 -11.25 -3.99
C TYR A 5 -18.13 -12.60 -4.07
N VAL A 6 -18.80 -13.66 -3.59
CA VAL A 6 -18.23 -15.02 -3.42
C VAL A 6 -17.58 -15.53 -4.72
N TYR A 7 -18.31 -15.45 -5.84
CA TYR A 7 -17.82 -15.96 -7.12
C TYR A 7 -16.54 -15.21 -7.56
N LEU A 8 -16.59 -13.88 -7.58
CA LEU A 8 -15.46 -13.06 -7.98
C LEU A 8 -14.23 -13.36 -7.11
N ILE A 9 -14.39 -13.32 -5.80
CA ILE A 9 -13.28 -13.49 -4.84
C ILE A 9 -12.66 -14.89 -4.93
N SER A 10 -13.49 -15.93 -5.15
CA SER A 10 -13.00 -17.29 -5.32
C SER A 10 -12.16 -17.49 -6.59
N THR A 11 -12.28 -16.59 -7.57
CA THR A 11 -11.48 -16.63 -8.81
C THR A 11 -10.18 -15.84 -8.72
N LEU A 12 -10.01 -15.04 -7.67
CA LEU A 12 -8.81 -14.22 -7.49
C LEU A 12 -7.63 -15.08 -7.01
N PRO A 13 -6.46 -15.03 -7.66
CA PRO A 13 -5.26 -15.73 -7.20
C PRO A 13 -4.78 -15.15 -5.87
N MET A 14 -4.21 -16.01 -5.03
CA MET A 14 -3.60 -15.56 -3.78
C MET A 14 -2.40 -14.66 -4.04
N LEU A 15 -2.27 -13.59 -3.26
CA LEU A 15 -1.14 -12.67 -3.34
C LEU A 15 -0.14 -12.96 -2.23
N TYR A 16 1.15 -12.91 -2.56
CA TYR A 16 2.24 -13.10 -1.61
C TYR A 16 3.15 -11.86 -1.65
N PHE A 17 3.63 -11.43 -0.49
CA PHE A 17 4.62 -10.37 -0.42
C PHE A 17 5.89 -10.81 -1.18
N GLU A 18 6.51 -9.88 -1.92
CA GLU A 18 7.63 -10.16 -2.86
C GLU A 18 7.28 -11.09 -4.04
N GLY A 19 6.04 -11.57 -4.14
CA GLY A 19 5.57 -12.32 -5.29
C GLY A 19 5.37 -11.43 -6.52
N LYS A 20 5.31 -12.06 -7.70
CA LYS A 20 4.89 -11.34 -8.91
C LYS A 20 3.38 -11.13 -8.88
N PRO A 21 2.88 -9.92 -9.22
CA PRO A 21 1.45 -9.72 -9.35
C PRO A 21 0.91 -10.61 -10.48
N PRO A 22 -0.20 -11.34 -10.25
CA PRO A 22 -0.76 -12.24 -11.26
C PRO A 22 -1.35 -11.49 -12.47
N PHE A 23 -1.71 -10.24 -12.27
CA PHE A 23 -2.23 -9.31 -13.29
C PHE A 23 -2.08 -7.86 -12.82
N SER A 24 -2.34 -6.91 -13.72
CA SER A 24 -2.30 -5.49 -13.37
C SER A 24 -3.54 -5.05 -12.57
N PHE A 25 -3.43 -3.91 -11.89
CA PHE A 25 -4.55 -3.31 -11.16
C PHE A 25 -5.73 -2.97 -12.11
N ASP A 26 -5.45 -2.56 -13.36
CA ASP A 26 -6.51 -2.31 -14.35
C ASP A 26 -7.25 -3.59 -14.74
N VAL A 27 -6.53 -4.71 -14.90
CA VAL A 27 -7.15 -6.02 -15.13
C VAL A 27 -8.00 -6.46 -13.93
N PHE A 28 -7.54 -6.19 -12.71
CA PHE A 28 -8.35 -6.41 -11.51
C PHE A 28 -9.64 -5.59 -11.52
N LEU A 29 -9.56 -4.29 -11.82
CA LEU A 29 -10.75 -3.43 -11.92
C LEU A 29 -11.72 -3.91 -13.00
N ASN A 30 -11.21 -4.34 -14.16
CA ASN A 30 -12.04 -4.90 -15.23
C ASN A 30 -12.77 -6.16 -14.78
N LYS A 31 -12.08 -7.09 -14.10
CA LYS A 31 -12.73 -8.26 -13.49
C LYS A 31 -13.81 -7.88 -12.47
N CYS A 32 -13.53 -6.90 -11.62
CA CYS A 32 -14.51 -6.41 -10.65
C CYS A 32 -15.74 -5.80 -11.32
N SER A 33 -15.56 -5.06 -12.42
CA SER A 33 -16.66 -4.36 -13.10
C SER A 33 -17.78 -5.28 -13.62
N GLU A 34 -17.48 -6.55 -13.83
CA GLU A 34 -18.47 -7.55 -14.29
C GLU A 34 -19.36 -8.07 -13.16
N PHE A 35 -18.93 -7.96 -11.89
CA PHE A 35 -19.58 -8.65 -10.75
C PHE A 35 -20.01 -7.74 -9.63
N ILE A 36 -19.54 -6.49 -9.57
CA ILE A 36 -19.83 -5.57 -8.46
C ILE A 36 -20.61 -4.34 -8.92
N PRO A 37 -21.45 -3.75 -8.06
CA PRO A 37 -22.15 -2.50 -8.35
C PRO A 37 -21.19 -1.36 -8.66
N GLN A 38 -21.63 -0.42 -9.51
CA GLN A 38 -20.84 0.75 -9.91
C GLN A 38 -20.32 1.57 -8.72
N LYS A 39 -21.13 1.73 -7.65
CA LYS A 39 -20.74 2.43 -6.42
C LYS A 39 -19.49 1.83 -5.77
N ASP A 40 -19.39 0.50 -5.73
CA ASP A 40 -18.27 -0.22 -5.11
C ASP A 40 -17.05 -0.27 -6.04
N LEU A 41 -17.31 -0.33 -7.36
CA LEU A 41 -16.26 -0.19 -8.36
C LEU A 41 -15.58 1.19 -8.29
N GLU A 42 -16.33 2.26 -8.05
CA GLU A 42 -15.77 3.60 -7.87
C GLU A 42 -14.88 3.69 -6.64
N VAL A 43 -15.24 3.02 -5.55
CA VAL A 43 -14.36 2.90 -4.37
C VAL A 43 -13.04 2.24 -4.75
N LEU A 44 -13.08 1.11 -5.49
CA LEU A 44 -11.87 0.42 -5.93
C LEU A 44 -11.03 1.25 -6.91
N LYS A 45 -11.64 1.95 -7.87
CA LYS A 45 -10.94 2.85 -8.81
C LYS A 45 -10.19 3.98 -8.12
N GLY A 46 -10.64 4.36 -6.95
CA GLY A 46 -10.00 5.41 -6.16
C GLY A 46 -8.87 4.94 -5.27
N LEU A 47 -8.61 3.63 -5.17
CA LEU A 47 -7.49 3.12 -4.38
C LEU A 47 -6.16 3.69 -4.88
N GLY A 48 -5.32 4.10 -3.97
CA GLY A 48 -4.03 4.73 -4.29
C GLY A 48 -4.10 6.22 -4.68
N ARG A 49 -5.30 6.80 -4.75
CA ARG A 49 -5.50 8.26 -4.93
C ARG A 49 -5.81 8.91 -3.58
N ASP A 50 -5.41 10.16 -3.43
CA ASP A 50 -5.74 10.94 -2.22
C ASP A 50 -7.13 11.57 -2.36
N ASP A 51 -8.15 10.72 -2.53
CA ASP A 51 -9.54 11.15 -2.69
C ASP A 51 -10.28 11.08 -1.36
N MET A 52 -10.80 12.24 -0.92
CA MET A 52 -11.54 12.39 0.34
C MET A 52 -12.87 11.61 0.36
N GLN A 53 -13.48 11.35 -0.80
CA GLN A 53 -14.74 10.60 -0.87
C GLN A 53 -14.55 9.12 -0.52
N ILE A 54 -13.42 8.55 -0.88
CA ILE A 54 -13.07 7.14 -0.67
C ILE A 54 -12.72 6.87 0.79
N LYS A 55 -12.21 7.88 1.51
CA LYS A 55 -11.93 7.81 2.96
C LYS A 55 -13.16 7.61 3.85
N LYS A 56 -14.38 7.62 3.28
CA LYS A 56 -15.60 7.23 4.00
C LYS A 56 -15.65 5.73 4.32
N ASN A 57 -15.02 4.88 3.49
CA ASN A 57 -14.88 3.47 3.80
C ASN A 57 -13.93 3.27 4.98
N HIS A 58 -14.34 2.43 5.94
CA HIS A 58 -13.63 2.21 7.19
C HIS A 58 -12.23 1.59 6.98
N THR A 59 -12.12 0.61 6.10
CA THR A 59 -10.87 -0.10 5.80
C THR A 59 -9.86 0.82 5.13
N ILE A 60 -10.29 1.61 4.15
CA ILE A 60 -9.44 2.61 3.48
C ILE A 60 -8.98 3.68 4.47
N ARG A 61 -9.88 4.15 5.33
CA ARG A 61 -9.54 5.15 6.34
C ARG A 61 -8.49 4.62 7.30
N LYS A 62 -8.67 3.44 7.86
CA LYS A 62 -7.70 2.81 8.78
C LYS A 62 -6.34 2.61 8.12
N PHE A 63 -6.31 2.12 6.88
CA PHE A 63 -5.06 1.97 6.14
C PHE A 63 -4.38 3.33 5.88
N SER A 64 -5.14 4.36 5.50
CA SER A 64 -4.62 5.71 5.30
C SER A 64 -4.07 6.33 6.60
N GLU A 65 -4.73 6.09 7.73
CA GLU A 65 -4.27 6.51 9.06
C GLU A 65 -2.95 5.82 9.42
N PHE A 66 -2.88 4.50 9.26
CA PHE A 66 -1.65 3.73 9.50
C PHE A 66 -0.48 4.22 8.63
N ASP A 67 -0.69 4.38 7.31
CA ASP A 67 0.35 4.86 6.39
C ASP A 67 0.81 6.28 6.74
N THR A 68 -0.13 7.14 7.17
CA THR A 68 0.19 8.50 7.61
C THR A 68 1.02 8.49 8.89
N LEU A 69 0.67 7.65 9.87
CA LEU A 69 1.45 7.49 11.11
C LEU A 69 2.87 7.01 10.81
N LEU A 70 3.00 5.99 9.97
CA LEU A 70 4.31 5.45 9.56
C LEU A 70 5.18 6.52 8.89
N ARG A 71 4.59 7.32 8.00
CA ARG A 71 5.28 8.44 7.35
C ARG A 71 5.66 9.55 8.33
N ASN A 72 4.79 9.91 9.26
CA ASN A 72 5.07 10.91 10.28
C ASN A 72 6.24 10.47 11.16
N GLU A 73 6.31 9.20 11.58
CA GLU A 73 7.44 8.66 12.33
C GLU A 73 8.77 8.78 11.56
N LEU A 74 8.76 8.47 10.26
CA LEU A 74 9.94 8.68 9.41
C LEU A 74 10.33 10.16 9.31
N VAL A 75 9.36 11.07 9.28
CA VAL A 75 9.63 12.52 9.30
C VAL A 75 10.30 12.92 10.62
N PHE A 76 9.82 12.45 11.77
CA PHE A 76 10.45 12.70 13.07
C PHE A 76 11.91 12.23 13.09
N LEU A 77 12.17 10.98 12.69
CA LEU A 77 13.51 10.42 12.68
C LEU A 77 14.47 11.19 11.74
N ARG A 78 13.98 11.55 10.55
CA ARG A 78 14.76 12.32 9.56
C ARG A 78 15.00 13.76 10.01
N ALA A 79 14.01 14.40 10.62
CA ALA A 79 14.12 15.75 11.16
C ALA A 79 15.11 15.83 12.31
N ALA A 80 15.07 14.87 13.23
CA ALA A 80 16.03 14.76 14.34
C ALA A 80 17.47 14.63 13.82
N ARG A 81 17.70 13.79 12.78
CA ARG A 81 19.02 13.63 12.17
C ARG A 81 19.51 14.94 11.49
N LYS A 82 18.60 15.68 10.87
CA LYS A 82 18.93 16.96 10.18
C LYS A 82 18.89 18.16 11.09
N LYS A 83 18.50 18.02 12.36
CA LYS A 83 18.32 19.09 13.35
C LYS A 83 17.35 20.20 12.86
N ILE A 84 16.26 19.80 12.22
CA ILE A 84 15.17 20.68 11.74
C ILE A 84 13.87 20.38 12.48
N LEU A 85 12.96 21.35 12.52
CA LEU A 85 11.65 21.20 13.15
C LEU A 85 10.76 20.33 12.24
N PRO A 86 10.15 19.24 12.77
CA PRO A 86 9.34 18.31 11.99
C PRO A 86 7.93 18.85 11.68
N GLU A 87 7.41 19.82 12.41
CA GLU A 87 6.00 20.25 12.39
C GLU A 87 5.51 20.65 11.00
N LYS A 88 6.40 21.23 10.19
CA LYS A 88 6.09 21.66 8.81
C LYS A 88 5.77 20.49 7.87
N TYR A 89 6.24 19.27 8.20
CA TYR A 89 6.19 18.09 7.33
C TYR A 89 5.26 17.01 7.85
N ILE A 90 4.72 17.16 9.07
CA ILE A 90 3.81 16.20 9.68
C ILE A 90 2.40 16.44 9.16
N ARG A 91 1.70 15.36 8.84
CA ARG A 91 0.28 15.40 8.54
C ARG A 91 -0.52 15.24 9.83
N ALA A 92 -1.54 16.09 10.01
CA ALA A 92 -2.44 15.98 11.15
C ALA A 92 -3.19 14.65 11.14
N ILE A 93 -3.15 13.95 12.27
CA ILE A 93 -3.87 12.71 12.50
C ILE A 93 -4.30 12.63 13.96
N ALA A 94 -5.49 12.09 14.21
CA ALA A 94 -6.06 12.01 15.55
C ALA A 94 -5.48 10.86 16.40
N SER A 95 -4.85 9.87 15.77
CA SER A 95 -4.34 8.68 16.43
C SER A 95 -2.88 8.84 16.84
N TYR A 96 -2.50 8.21 17.96
CA TYR A 96 -1.12 8.17 18.42
C TYR A 96 -0.40 6.95 17.81
N PRO A 97 0.85 7.08 17.33
CA PRO A 97 1.60 5.94 16.82
C PRO A 97 1.88 4.95 17.97
N GLY A 98 1.51 3.69 17.76
CA GLY A 98 1.88 2.61 18.66
C GLY A 98 3.39 2.35 18.63
N LEU A 99 3.93 1.70 19.69
CA LEU A 99 5.35 1.32 19.78
C LEU A 99 5.85 0.52 18.55
N SER A 100 5.00 -0.32 17.97
CA SER A 100 5.34 -1.09 16.76
C SER A 100 5.67 -0.21 15.57
N ILE A 101 4.90 0.85 15.32
CA ILE A 101 5.13 1.78 14.20
C ILE A 101 6.48 2.51 14.37
N HIS A 102 6.81 2.94 15.58
CA HIS A 102 8.10 3.56 15.88
C HIS A 102 9.26 2.61 15.57
N HIS A 103 9.18 1.34 16.00
CA HIS A 103 10.23 0.35 15.75
C HIS A 103 10.39 0.05 14.25
N ILE A 104 9.29 -0.08 13.51
CA ILE A 104 9.31 -0.28 12.06
C ILE A 104 10.00 0.91 11.36
N ALA A 105 9.57 2.14 11.68
CA ALA A 105 10.16 3.34 11.11
C ALA A 105 11.65 3.48 11.46
N GLN A 106 12.05 3.14 12.69
CA GLN A 106 13.44 3.17 13.13
C GLN A 106 14.29 2.13 12.39
N SER A 107 13.78 0.91 12.22
CA SER A 107 14.45 -0.16 11.47
C SER A 107 14.68 0.25 10.02
N ALA A 108 13.66 0.77 9.35
CA ALA A 108 13.78 1.29 7.98
C ALA A 108 14.75 2.48 7.91
N HIS A 109 14.69 3.42 8.86
CA HIS A 109 15.56 4.61 8.86
C HIS A 109 17.04 4.28 9.07
N ARG A 110 17.36 3.23 9.81
CA ARG A 110 18.73 2.77 10.08
C ARG A 110 19.32 1.91 8.97
N ASN A 111 18.49 1.40 8.08
CA ASN A 111 18.95 0.53 7.01
C ASN A 111 19.80 1.32 6.00
N PRO A 112 21.05 0.90 5.69
CA PRO A 112 21.91 1.57 4.73
C PRO A 112 21.43 1.39 3.29
N ASN A 113 20.68 0.32 3.00
CA ASN A 113 20.13 0.06 1.68
C ASN A 113 18.71 0.66 1.57
N PRO A 114 18.50 1.68 0.70
CA PRO A 114 17.17 2.31 0.54
C PRO A 114 16.08 1.35 0.07
N LEU A 115 16.40 0.37 -0.77
CA LEU A 115 15.41 -0.63 -1.25
C LEU A 115 14.97 -1.55 -0.11
N GLU A 116 15.91 -2.02 0.71
CA GLU A 116 15.57 -2.82 1.89
C GLU A 116 14.78 -2.00 2.92
N ALA A 117 15.10 -0.71 3.09
CA ALA A 117 14.32 0.18 3.93
C ALA A 117 12.85 0.29 3.44
N GLU A 118 12.64 0.44 2.13
CA GLU A 118 11.29 0.47 1.55
C GLU A 118 10.57 -0.88 1.67
N LYS A 119 11.28 -2.01 1.57
CA LYS A 119 10.69 -3.33 1.81
C LYS A 119 10.17 -3.48 3.24
N ILE A 120 10.93 -3.03 4.23
CA ILE A 120 10.48 -3.03 5.65
C ILE A 120 9.17 -2.26 5.80
N LEU A 121 9.06 -1.09 5.17
CA LEU A 121 7.86 -0.27 5.23
C LEU A 121 6.67 -0.91 4.49
N ASP A 122 6.91 -1.52 3.33
CA ASP A 122 5.86 -2.17 2.56
C ASP A 122 5.42 -3.49 3.18
N LEU A 123 6.32 -4.23 3.84
CA LEU A 123 5.96 -5.39 4.64
C LEU A 123 5.03 -4.98 5.79
N ALA A 124 5.34 -3.90 6.50
CA ALA A 124 4.47 -3.40 7.56
C ALA A 124 3.08 -2.98 7.04
N ARG A 125 3.00 -2.37 5.84
CA ARG A 125 1.73 -2.08 5.17
C ARG A 125 0.97 -3.36 4.81
N TRP A 126 1.69 -4.36 4.34
CA TRP A 126 1.13 -5.66 3.95
C TRP A 126 0.54 -6.39 5.15
N ASP A 127 1.29 -6.47 6.25
CA ASP A 127 0.85 -7.10 7.50
C ASP A 127 -0.39 -6.40 8.08
N PHE A 128 -0.40 -5.06 8.05
CA PHE A 128 -1.57 -4.30 8.47
C PHE A 128 -2.79 -4.52 7.57
N LEU A 129 -2.59 -4.72 6.26
CA LEU A 129 -3.67 -5.11 5.35
C LEU A 129 -4.19 -6.52 5.65
N ASP A 130 -3.34 -7.46 6.10
CA ASP A 130 -3.78 -8.76 6.57
C ASP A 130 -4.63 -8.67 7.84
N GLU A 131 -4.26 -7.79 8.79
CA GLU A 131 -5.07 -7.50 9.97
C GLU A 131 -6.43 -6.91 9.59
N LEU A 132 -6.48 -5.98 8.63
CA LEU A 132 -7.72 -5.38 8.15
C LEU A 132 -8.63 -6.38 7.41
N ALA A 133 -8.05 -7.41 6.80
CA ALA A 133 -8.81 -8.47 6.12
C ALA A 133 -9.45 -9.46 7.09
N MET A 134 -9.05 -9.48 8.36
CA MET A 134 -9.62 -10.41 9.33
C MET A 134 -11.12 -10.18 9.52
N GLY A 135 -11.90 -11.22 9.28
CA GLY A 135 -13.38 -11.19 9.32
C GLY A 135 -14.03 -10.77 8.00
N HIS A 136 -13.26 -10.35 6.99
CA HIS A 136 -13.73 -9.98 5.66
C HIS A 136 -13.29 -11.03 4.64
N TYR A 137 -14.24 -11.86 4.15
CA TYR A 137 -13.91 -12.97 3.25
C TYR A 137 -14.49 -12.82 1.86
N PHE A 138 -15.69 -12.22 1.73
CA PHE A 138 -16.42 -12.16 0.47
C PHE A 138 -17.10 -10.80 0.23
N ASP A 139 -16.64 -9.76 0.88
CA ASP A 139 -17.22 -8.42 0.84
C ASP A 139 -16.30 -7.41 0.13
N LEU A 140 -16.76 -6.16 0.08
CA LEU A 140 -16.00 -5.06 -0.52
C LEU A 140 -14.67 -4.82 0.20
N ASP A 141 -14.62 -4.99 1.53
CA ASP A 141 -13.41 -4.73 2.31
C ASP A 141 -12.29 -5.72 1.94
N PHE A 142 -12.63 -6.99 1.66
CA PHE A 142 -11.67 -7.94 1.08
C PHE A 142 -11.11 -7.46 -0.27
N LEU A 143 -11.97 -6.98 -1.18
CA LEU A 143 -11.55 -6.48 -2.48
C LEU A 143 -10.68 -5.23 -2.36
N ILE A 144 -10.94 -4.36 -1.39
CA ILE A 144 -10.12 -3.19 -1.07
C ILE A 144 -8.72 -3.64 -0.62
N VAL A 145 -8.64 -4.56 0.33
CA VAL A 145 -7.36 -5.11 0.79
C VAL A 145 -6.59 -5.76 -0.36
N TYR A 146 -7.26 -6.57 -1.16
CA TYR A 146 -6.66 -7.22 -2.32
C TYR A 146 -6.09 -6.19 -3.32
N GLY A 147 -6.87 -5.16 -3.64
CA GLY A 147 -6.44 -4.08 -4.54
C GLY A 147 -5.24 -3.30 -4.01
N LEU A 148 -5.21 -2.97 -2.70
CA LEU A 148 -4.08 -2.28 -2.08
C LEU A 148 -2.81 -3.15 -2.08
N LYS A 149 -2.92 -4.43 -1.79
CA LYS A 149 -1.79 -5.38 -1.90
C LYS A 149 -1.28 -5.50 -3.32
N LEU A 150 -2.17 -5.56 -4.30
CA LEU A 150 -1.81 -5.60 -5.71
C LEU A 150 -1.04 -4.33 -6.15
N LEU A 151 -1.45 -3.16 -5.67
CA LEU A 151 -0.73 -1.89 -5.91
C LEU A 151 0.69 -1.90 -5.30
N ILE A 152 0.87 -2.49 -4.12
CA ILE A 152 2.21 -2.69 -3.51
C ILE A 152 3.07 -3.55 -4.44
N LEU A 153 2.57 -4.71 -4.88
CA LEU A 153 3.31 -5.60 -5.78
C LEU A 153 3.67 -4.93 -7.11
N GLN A 154 2.75 -4.18 -7.72
CA GLN A 154 3.02 -3.45 -8.95
C GLN A 154 4.06 -2.34 -8.78
N ARG A 155 4.13 -1.71 -7.61
CA ARG A 155 5.19 -0.75 -7.31
C ARG A 155 6.55 -1.41 -7.38
N TRP A 156 6.69 -2.62 -6.84
CA TRP A 156 7.95 -3.37 -6.86
C TRP A 156 8.34 -3.80 -8.27
N VAL A 157 7.40 -4.26 -9.08
CA VAL A 157 7.68 -4.55 -10.51
C VAL A 157 8.24 -3.33 -11.24
N ARG A 158 7.68 -2.13 -11.00
CA ARG A 158 8.19 -0.90 -11.62
C ARG A 158 9.59 -0.54 -11.14
N ILE A 159 9.89 -0.73 -9.86
CA ILE A 159 11.22 -0.48 -9.30
C ILE A 159 12.24 -1.44 -9.93
N ASP A 160 11.92 -2.74 -9.98
CA ASP A 160 12.80 -3.76 -10.59
C ASP A 160 13.06 -3.51 -12.09
N GLN A 161 12.04 -3.02 -12.82
CA GLN A 161 12.19 -2.67 -14.23
C GLN A 161 13.11 -1.45 -14.41
N ALA A 162 12.91 -0.39 -13.62
CA ALA A 162 13.74 0.81 -13.67
C ALA A 162 15.22 0.51 -13.34
N ASP A 163 15.49 -0.37 -12.36
CA ASP A 163 16.85 -0.79 -12.02
C ASP A 163 17.50 -1.57 -13.17
N LYS A 164 16.74 -2.44 -13.85
CA LYS A 164 17.25 -3.19 -15.03
C LYS A 164 17.54 -2.27 -16.19
N GLU A 165 16.67 -1.32 -16.50
CA GLU A 165 16.88 -0.32 -17.56
C GLU A 165 18.13 0.52 -17.27
N ALA A 166 18.29 1.02 -16.05
CA ALA A 166 19.48 1.78 -15.63
C ALA A 166 20.78 0.96 -15.74
N LEU A 167 20.71 -0.35 -15.46
CA LEU A 167 21.84 -1.25 -15.63
C LEU A 167 22.21 -1.46 -17.11
N ILE A 168 21.20 -1.65 -17.96
CA ILE A 168 21.37 -1.82 -19.42
C ILE A 168 22.00 -0.55 -20.01
N GLU A 169 21.50 0.65 -19.67
CA GLU A 169 22.08 1.91 -20.13
C GLU A 169 23.55 2.06 -19.74
N LYS A 170 23.92 1.66 -18.51
CA LYS A 170 25.32 1.67 -18.07
C LYS A 170 26.20 0.71 -18.85
N LEU A 171 25.68 -0.47 -19.23
CA LEU A 171 26.42 -1.50 -19.95
C LEU A 171 26.54 -1.20 -21.44
N THR A 172 25.53 -0.60 -22.04
CA THR A 172 25.49 -0.31 -23.49
C THR A 172 26.11 1.02 -23.86
N GLY A 173 26.38 1.91 -22.89
CA GLY A 173 26.97 3.22 -23.13
C GLY A 173 26.09 4.16 -23.99
N VAL A 174 24.83 3.80 -24.19
CA VAL A 174 23.86 4.64 -24.90
C VAL A 174 23.36 5.70 -23.92
N ARG A 175 23.76 6.97 -24.20
CA ARG A 175 23.20 8.18 -23.59
C ARG A 175 22.05 8.68 -24.45
#